data_aff88a7910df321c43a5d0087a6fd9e7
#
_entry.id   aff88a7910df321c43a5d0087a6fd9e7
#
_cell.length_a   1.000
_cell.length_b   1.000
_cell.length_c   1.000
_cell.angle_alpha   90.00
_cell.angle_beta   90.00
_cell.angle_gamma   90.00
#
_symmetry.space_group_name_H-M   'P 1'
#
loop_
_entity.id
_entity.type
_entity.pdbx_description
1 polymer ?
#
loop_
_entity_poly.entity_id
_entity_poly.type
_entity_poly.pdbx_seq_one_letter_code
_entity_poly.pdbx_strand_id
1 'polypeptide(L)'
;MMSADRSRRTVHAFGFGRRGASAVVVVTLLSGLAGCAAEPAAAPTSDPRTVRPAPPSAAPSTPAPGPAAATGRWRVVEGVGAIAGGLAAPWAVVALPDGSIAVSERDSGIVRVITAGGVVDELGRLDDVVSGGESGLHGLAVLDEGDRQWLYAYHGAAADNRVVRVPLTSSDDGWRWGEVEEVFSGIPRARTHNGGRIAFGPDGLLYVATGDAQNVGAAQDPEQLGGKILRLTPDGRPAPGNPFGNAVYSLGHRNVQGLAWTADGTMWASEFGQNSWDELNRIDAGGNYGWPAVEGLAGDERFRDPVAVWPTAEASPSGIAAVGETVFMTGLRGERLWAIDVSAADAAVGEPVVVLDGYGRLRDAVATGDGGLWVLTNNTDGRGDPREGDDLLLQVPLGRID
;
A
#
# COMPACT_ATOMS: atom_id res chain seq x y z
N MET A 1 56.44 -7.96 -36.36
CA MET A 1 57.57 -7.20 -35.74
C MET A 1 57.04 -6.65 -34.43
N MET A 2 57.41 -7.33 -33.35
CA MET A 2 57.90 -6.81 -32.07
C MET A 2 56.98 -5.85 -31.31
N SER A 3 56.64 -5.96 -30.04
CA SER A 3 57.26 -6.70 -28.93
C SER A 3 56.29 -6.64 -27.74
N ALA A 4 56.26 -7.68 -26.97
CA ALA A 4 55.62 -7.79 -25.68
C ALA A 4 56.28 -6.90 -24.61
N ASP A 5 55.51 -6.45 -23.62
CA ASP A 5 56.06 -6.28 -22.28
C ASP A 5 55.07 -6.71 -21.20
N ARG A 6 55.53 -7.63 -20.35
CA ARG A 6 54.94 -8.14 -19.14
C ARG A 6 55.56 -7.41 -17.96
N SER A 7 54.81 -6.86 -17.07
CA SER A 7 55.30 -6.60 -15.71
C SER A 7 54.40 -7.22 -14.65
N ARG A 8 55.01 -8.23 -13.99
CA ARG A 8 54.54 -8.86 -12.73
C ARG A 8 54.87 -7.92 -11.56
N ARG A 9 54.01 -7.82 -10.59
CA ARG A 9 54.35 -7.51 -9.18
C ARG A 9 53.37 -8.27 -8.29
N THR A 10 53.79 -9.28 -7.69
CA THR A 10 54.38 -9.55 -6.37
C THR A 10 53.35 -9.45 -5.22
N VAL A 11 53.09 -10.63 -4.70
CA VAL A 11 52.35 -10.98 -3.50
C VAL A 11 53.19 -10.62 -2.27
N HIS A 12 52.62 -10.00 -1.27
CA HIS A 12 53.15 -10.00 0.09
C HIS A 12 52.09 -10.52 1.07
N ALA A 13 52.43 -11.68 1.63
CA ALA A 13 51.79 -12.26 2.81
C ALA A 13 52.61 -11.88 4.05
N PHE A 14 51.97 -11.46 5.09
CA PHE A 14 52.43 -11.43 6.51
C PHE A 14 51.16 -11.63 7.33
N GLY A 15 51.04 -12.48 8.31
CA GLY A 15 51.98 -13.06 9.21
C GLY A 15 51.24 -13.10 10.56
N PHE A 16 51.13 -14.27 11.11
CA PHE A 16 50.48 -14.67 12.37
C PHE A 16 50.89 -13.81 13.58
N GLY A 17 49.91 -13.51 14.46
CA GLY A 17 50.11 -13.00 15.83
C GLY A 17 49.06 -13.54 16.81
N ARG A 18 49.53 -14.32 17.77
CA ARG A 18 48.78 -15.13 18.74
C ARG A 18 48.46 -14.37 20.04
N ARG A 19 47.32 -14.76 20.66
CA ARG A 19 47.08 -14.95 22.09
C ARG A 19 46.82 -13.71 22.99
N GLY A 20 45.69 -13.75 23.67
CA GLY A 20 45.37 -13.01 24.88
C GLY A 20 44.09 -13.55 25.54
N ALA A 21 44.25 -14.51 26.44
CA ALA A 21 43.21 -14.96 27.33
C ALA A 21 43.14 -14.03 28.55
N SER A 22 41.95 -13.65 29.02
CA SER A 22 41.76 -13.10 30.37
C SER A 22 40.33 -13.36 30.81
N ALA A 23 40.22 -14.31 31.67
CA ALA A 23 39.83 -14.27 33.07
C ALA A 23 38.39 -13.74 33.40
N VAL A 24 37.59 -14.74 33.75
CA VAL A 24 36.31 -14.63 34.49
C VAL A 24 36.62 -14.18 35.91
N VAL A 25 35.91 -13.15 36.39
CA VAL A 25 35.79 -12.84 37.84
C VAL A 25 34.33 -13.03 38.23
N VAL A 26 34.11 -14.12 38.96
CA VAL A 26 32.90 -14.37 39.74
C VAL A 26 33.05 -13.64 41.09
N VAL A 27 32.15 -12.74 41.41
CA VAL A 27 31.99 -12.20 42.74
C VAL A 27 30.66 -12.67 43.33
N THR A 28 30.78 -13.61 44.22
CA THR A 28 29.70 -14.08 45.14
C THR A 28 29.72 -13.18 46.37
N LEU A 29 28.60 -12.53 46.64
CA LEU A 29 28.37 -11.87 47.95
C LEU A 29 27.12 -12.49 48.58
N LEU A 30 27.33 -13.28 49.61
CA LEU A 30 26.36 -13.67 50.64
C LEU A 30 26.34 -12.59 51.73
N SER A 31 25.17 -12.23 52.18
CA SER A 31 24.79 -11.81 53.52
C SER A 31 23.42 -11.14 53.45
N GLY A 32 22.47 -11.30 54.26
CA GLY A 32 22.29 -11.83 55.60
C GLY A 32 20.85 -11.49 55.96
N LEU A 33 20.15 -12.46 56.50
CA LEU A 33 18.78 -12.36 57.01
C LEU A 33 18.75 -11.45 58.26
N ALA A 34 17.85 -10.47 58.27
CA ALA A 34 17.32 -9.91 59.51
C ALA A 34 15.80 -9.74 59.33
N GLY A 35 15.05 -10.55 60.06
CA GLY A 35 13.61 -10.46 60.12
C GLY A 35 13.17 -9.31 61.05
N CYS A 36 12.13 -8.62 60.63
CA CYS A 36 11.26 -7.87 61.52
C CYS A 36 9.81 -8.21 61.15
N ALA A 37 9.12 -8.80 62.10
CA ALA A 37 7.70 -9.04 62.06
C ALA A 37 6.95 -7.68 62.18
N ALA A 38 6.04 -7.39 61.26
CA ALA A 38 5.07 -6.33 61.41
C ALA A 38 3.67 -6.94 61.32
N GLU A 39 2.82 -6.57 62.25
CA GLU A 39 1.43 -6.95 62.39
C GLU A 39 0.59 -6.59 61.14
N PRO A 40 -0.48 -7.35 60.86
CA PRO A 40 -1.36 -7.06 59.72
C PRO A 40 -2.32 -5.88 60.06
N ALA A 41 -2.21 -4.80 59.29
CA ALA A 41 -3.20 -3.72 59.32
C ALA A 41 -4.49 -4.21 58.61
N ALA A 42 -5.64 -3.93 59.22
CA ALA A 42 -6.97 -4.23 58.72
C ALA A 42 -7.23 -3.58 57.37
N ALA A 43 -7.74 -4.39 56.42
CA ALA A 43 -8.17 -3.92 55.11
C ALA A 43 -9.43 -3.02 55.23
N PRO A 44 -9.53 -1.94 54.47
CA PRO A 44 -10.79 -1.19 54.37
C PRO A 44 -11.81 -1.99 53.52
N THR A 45 -13.02 -2.10 54.08
CA THR A 45 -14.20 -2.68 53.38
C THR A 45 -14.56 -1.80 52.19
N SER A 46 -14.37 -2.30 50.98
CA SER A 46 -14.85 -1.65 49.76
C SER A 46 -16.34 -1.88 49.58
N ASP A 47 -17.08 -0.79 49.51
CA ASP A 47 -18.48 -0.72 49.11
C ASP A 47 -18.68 -1.28 47.70
N PRO A 48 -19.68 -2.11 47.41
CA PRO A 48 -19.92 -2.62 46.09
C PRO A 48 -20.54 -1.50 45.21
N ARG A 49 -19.69 -0.75 44.52
CA ARG A 49 -20.20 0.12 43.44
C ARG A 49 -20.71 -0.77 42.32
N THR A 50 -22.01 -0.71 42.09
CA THR A 50 -22.67 -1.26 40.91
C THR A 50 -22.01 -0.69 39.65
N VAL A 51 -21.22 -1.50 38.97
CA VAL A 51 -20.69 -1.19 37.65
C VAL A 51 -21.88 -1.24 36.68
N ARG A 52 -22.33 -0.07 36.24
CA ARG A 52 -23.30 0.06 35.14
C ARG A 52 -22.61 -0.47 33.89
N PRO A 53 -23.22 -1.46 33.16
CA PRO A 53 -22.63 -1.89 31.90
C PRO A 53 -22.55 -0.70 30.95
N ALA A 54 -21.39 -0.54 30.28
CA ALA A 54 -21.23 0.41 29.18
C ALA A 54 -22.28 0.08 28.09
N PRO A 55 -22.88 1.10 27.45
CA PRO A 55 -23.77 0.85 26.33
C PRO A 55 -23.00 0.07 25.25
N PRO A 56 -23.70 -0.84 24.53
CA PRO A 56 -23.05 -1.56 23.44
C PRO A 56 -22.49 -0.53 22.45
N SER A 57 -21.22 -0.71 22.08
CA SER A 57 -20.59 0.06 21.01
C SER A 57 -21.48 0.00 19.78
N ALA A 58 -21.85 1.15 19.23
CA ALA A 58 -22.62 1.21 17.99
C ALA A 58 -21.90 0.35 16.94
N ALA A 59 -22.65 -0.49 16.23
CA ALA A 59 -22.14 -1.20 15.08
C ALA A 59 -21.54 -0.17 14.11
N PRO A 60 -20.40 -0.45 13.47
CA PRO A 60 -19.83 0.46 12.49
C PRO A 60 -20.88 0.77 11.44
N SER A 61 -21.07 2.06 11.17
CA SER A 61 -21.94 2.53 10.09
C SER A 61 -21.41 1.88 8.79
N THR A 62 -22.30 1.28 8.04
CA THR A 62 -21.98 0.76 6.70
C THR A 62 -21.35 1.90 5.91
N PRO A 63 -20.17 1.71 5.27
CA PRO A 63 -19.60 2.72 4.39
C PRO A 63 -20.67 3.17 3.40
N ALA A 64 -20.70 4.45 3.06
CA ALA A 64 -21.58 4.94 2.01
C ALA A 64 -21.45 4.03 0.79
N PRO A 65 -22.54 3.57 0.16
CA PRO A 65 -22.45 2.72 -1.01
C PRO A 65 -21.57 3.44 -2.03
N GLY A 66 -20.47 2.79 -2.43
CA GLY A 66 -19.73 3.21 -3.60
C GLY A 66 -20.65 3.36 -4.80
N PRO A 67 -20.21 3.99 -5.89
CA PRO A 67 -21.04 4.25 -7.07
C PRO A 67 -21.85 3.00 -7.41
N ALA A 68 -23.14 3.18 -7.64
CA ALA A 68 -24.13 2.10 -7.86
C ALA A 68 -23.49 1.04 -8.73
N ALA A 69 -23.45 -0.21 -8.22
CA ALA A 69 -22.66 -1.29 -8.76
C ALA A 69 -22.81 -1.38 -10.29
N ALA A 70 -21.90 -0.75 -11.01
CA ALA A 70 -21.85 -0.81 -12.46
C ALA A 70 -21.73 -2.28 -12.87
N THR A 71 -22.50 -2.72 -13.85
CA THR A 71 -22.44 -4.08 -14.41
C THR A 71 -21.91 -4.04 -15.82
N GLY A 72 -21.43 -5.19 -16.33
CA GLY A 72 -20.94 -5.34 -17.68
C GLY A 72 -19.50 -4.82 -17.86
N ARG A 73 -19.06 -4.83 -19.12
CA ARG A 73 -17.69 -4.48 -19.51
C ARG A 73 -17.59 -3.01 -19.93
N TRP A 74 -16.47 -2.39 -19.61
CA TRP A 74 -16.26 -0.96 -19.81
C TRP A 74 -14.96 -0.68 -20.57
N ARG A 75 -14.98 0.38 -21.38
CA ARG A 75 -13.79 0.86 -22.10
C ARG A 75 -13.71 2.39 -22.03
N VAL A 76 -12.49 2.90 -22.21
CA VAL A 76 -12.26 4.34 -22.37
C VAL A 76 -12.94 4.81 -23.66
N VAL A 77 -13.64 5.95 -23.56
CA VAL A 77 -14.25 6.65 -24.70
C VAL A 77 -13.57 8.01 -24.89
N GLU A 78 -13.94 8.74 -25.97
CA GLU A 78 -13.39 10.06 -26.24
C GLU A 78 -13.65 11.06 -25.11
N GLY A 79 -12.77 12.05 -24.98
CA GLY A 79 -12.91 13.13 -24.00
C GLY A 79 -11.95 13.06 -22.82
N VAL A 80 -10.84 12.31 -22.93
CA VAL A 80 -9.78 12.34 -21.92
C VAL A 80 -9.20 13.75 -21.81
N GLY A 81 -9.13 14.28 -20.59
CA GLY A 81 -8.63 15.62 -20.32
C GLY A 81 -7.93 15.74 -18.98
N ALA A 82 -7.01 16.71 -18.85
CA ALA A 82 -6.37 16.98 -17.57
C ALA A 82 -7.30 17.82 -16.68
N ILE A 83 -7.47 17.39 -15.44
CA ILE A 83 -8.14 18.13 -14.36
C ILE A 83 -7.14 19.10 -13.72
N ALA A 84 -5.91 18.64 -13.48
CA ALA A 84 -4.85 19.38 -12.83
C ALA A 84 -3.50 18.93 -13.35
N GLY A 85 -2.47 19.77 -13.18
CA GLY A 85 -1.09 19.46 -13.52
C GLY A 85 -0.11 20.09 -12.54
N GLY A 86 1.19 19.87 -12.78
CA GLY A 86 2.27 20.38 -11.94
C GLY A 86 2.42 19.64 -10.61
N LEU A 87 1.93 18.41 -10.52
CA LEU A 87 2.11 17.55 -9.36
C LEU A 87 3.53 16.99 -9.30
N ALA A 88 4.10 16.81 -8.12
CA ALA A 88 5.49 16.39 -7.95
C ALA A 88 5.57 14.92 -7.46
N ALA A 89 5.99 14.02 -8.36
CA ALA A 89 6.08 12.58 -8.09
C ALA A 89 4.83 12.03 -7.37
N PRO A 90 3.60 12.30 -7.89
CA PRO A 90 2.38 11.92 -7.21
C PRO A 90 2.25 10.39 -7.14
N TRP A 91 1.63 9.86 -6.05
CA TRP A 91 1.58 8.43 -5.84
C TRP A 91 0.17 7.84 -5.74
N ALA A 92 -0.73 8.49 -5.04
CA ALA A 92 -2.11 8.04 -4.88
C ALA A 92 -3.09 9.18 -5.05
N VAL A 93 -4.30 8.86 -5.51
CA VAL A 93 -5.43 9.76 -5.63
C VAL A 93 -6.65 9.17 -4.93
N VAL A 94 -7.40 9.99 -4.17
CA VAL A 94 -8.64 9.60 -3.52
C VAL A 94 -9.67 10.74 -3.58
N ALA A 95 -10.95 10.39 -3.64
CA ALA A 95 -12.05 11.34 -3.48
C ALA A 95 -12.22 11.75 -2.03
N LEU A 96 -12.44 13.03 -1.77
CA LEU A 96 -12.90 13.54 -0.49
C LEU A 96 -14.46 13.63 -0.50
N PRO A 97 -15.10 13.65 0.68
CA PRO A 97 -16.57 13.62 0.76
C PRO A 97 -17.31 14.79 0.09
N ASP A 98 -16.66 15.93 -0.09
CA ASP A 98 -17.21 17.10 -0.80
C ASP A 98 -17.02 17.04 -2.32
N GLY A 99 -16.40 15.97 -2.84
CA GLY A 99 -16.09 15.80 -4.26
C GLY A 99 -14.77 16.43 -4.70
N SER A 100 -14.02 17.08 -3.82
CA SER A 100 -12.64 17.44 -4.08
C SER A 100 -11.74 16.20 -4.06
N ILE A 101 -10.50 16.33 -4.52
CA ILE A 101 -9.60 15.20 -4.76
C ILE A 101 -8.34 15.40 -3.93
N ALA A 102 -7.94 14.39 -3.16
CA ALA A 102 -6.65 14.40 -2.47
C ALA A 102 -5.62 13.58 -3.25
N VAL A 103 -4.38 14.10 -3.37
CA VAL A 103 -3.25 13.45 -4.05
C VAL A 103 -2.03 13.48 -3.15
N SER A 104 -1.38 12.33 -2.96
CA SER A 104 -0.10 12.26 -2.25
C SER A 104 1.07 12.55 -3.16
N GLU A 105 2.04 13.37 -2.71
CA GLU A 105 3.33 13.58 -3.36
C GLU A 105 4.41 12.80 -2.61
N ARG A 106 4.99 11.79 -3.27
CA ARG A 106 5.88 10.79 -2.65
C ARG A 106 7.07 11.40 -1.93
N ASP A 107 7.76 12.34 -2.57
CA ASP A 107 9.07 12.79 -2.11
C ASP A 107 8.98 13.94 -1.12
N SER A 108 7.92 14.75 -1.22
CA SER A 108 7.71 15.92 -0.36
C SER A 108 6.98 15.60 0.95
N GLY A 109 6.26 14.48 1.02
CA GLY A 109 5.36 14.15 2.13
C GLY A 109 4.09 15.01 2.16
N ILE A 110 3.84 15.79 1.10
CA ILE A 110 2.67 16.66 0.98
C ILE A 110 1.47 15.86 0.46
N VAL A 111 0.31 16.13 1.02
CA VAL A 111 -0.98 15.81 0.40
C VAL A 111 -1.54 17.08 -0.22
N ARG A 112 -1.81 17.02 -1.52
CA ARG A 112 -2.50 18.10 -2.25
C ARG A 112 -4.00 17.90 -2.18
N VAL A 113 -4.74 18.99 -2.23
CA VAL A 113 -6.17 19.00 -2.53
C VAL A 113 -6.40 19.68 -3.88
N ILE A 114 -7.24 19.06 -4.71
CA ILE A 114 -7.62 19.58 -6.02
C ILE A 114 -9.12 19.84 -5.98
N THR A 115 -9.50 21.09 -6.19
CA THR A 115 -10.92 21.50 -6.22
C THR A 115 -11.58 21.10 -7.53
N ALA A 116 -12.92 21.15 -7.59
CA ALA A 116 -13.67 20.93 -8.82
C ALA A 116 -13.27 21.89 -9.97
N GLY A 117 -12.67 23.04 -9.65
CA GLY A 117 -12.14 24.00 -10.63
C GLY A 117 -10.72 23.71 -11.09
N GLY A 118 -10.08 22.62 -10.64
CA GLY A 118 -8.72 22.25 -10.99
C GLY A 118 -7.64 23.05 -10.24
N VAL A 119 -8.00 23.81 -9.21
CA VAL A 119 -7.03 24.53 -8.37
C VAL A 119 -6.36 23.51 -7.45
N VAL A 120 -5.02 23.54 -7.41
CA VAL A 120 -4.17 22.65 -6.62
C VAL A 120 -3.61 23.41 -5.42
N ASP A 121 -3.97 23.00 -4.23
CA ASP A 121 -3.49 23.56 -2.97
C ASP A 121 -2.84 22.49 -2.07
N GLU A 122 -2.12 22.91 -1.04
CA GLU A 122 -1.62 22.00 0.00
C GLU A 122 -2.76 21.74 1.02
N LEU A 123 -3.16 20.47 1.16
CA LEU A 123 -4.07 20.03 2.22
C LEU A 123 -3.32 19.89 3.55
N GLY A 124 -2.14 19.30 3.51
CA GLY A 124 -1.29 19.10 4.68
C GLY A 124 -0.02 18.33 4.35
N ARG A 125 0.80 18.08 5.38
CA ARG A 125 2.10 17.42 5.26
C ARG A 125 2.32 16.43 6.39
N LEU A 126 3.00 15.32 6.07
CA LEU A 126 3.56 14.38 7.04
C LEU A 126 5.06 14.66 7.17
N ASP A 127 5.48 15.21 8.31
CA ASP A 127 6.86 15.69 8.53
C ASP A 127 7.88 14.57 8.74
N ASP A 128 7.43 13.37 9.14
CA ASP A 128 8.28 12.20 9.40
C ASP A 128 8.49 11.30 8.17
N VAL A 129 8.00 11.70 7.00
CA VAL A 129 8.22 10.98 5.74
C VAL A 129 9.70 10.97 5.39
N VAL A 130 10.23 9.76 5.20
CA VAL A 130 11.59 9.54 4.71
C VAL A 130 11.52 9.04 3.27
N SER A 131 11.77 9.94 2.34
CA SER A 131 11.83 9.64 0.92
C SER A 131 13.20 9.09 0.49
N GLY A 132 13.22 8.39 -0.65
CA GLY A 132 14.44 7.89 -1.28
C GLY A 132 14.29 6.50 -1.88
N GLY A 133 14.77 6.34 -3.11
CA GLY A 133 14.50 5.15 -3.92
C GLY A 133 13.02 5.07 -4.28
N GLU A 134 12.29 4.11 -3.71
CA GLU A 134 10.83 3.99 -3.85
C GLU A 134 10.09 4.43 -2.57
N SER A 135 10.80 4.67 -1.47
CA SER A 135 10.21 5.08 -0.20
C SER A 135 9.76 6.54 -0.25
N GLY A 136 8.73 6.87 0.53
CA GLY A 136 8.16 8.20 0.64
C GLY A 136 6.71 8.13 1.11
N LEU A 137 5.90 9.13 0.79
CA LEU A 137 4.45 9.11 0.99
C LEU A 137 3.80 8.35 -0.16
N HIS A 138 3.03 7.32 0.15
CA HIS A 138 2.43 6.40 -0.82
C HIS A 138 0.90 6.50 -0.85
N GLY A 139 0.22 5.40 -0.51
CA GLY A 139 -1.21 5.25 -0.60
C GLY A 139 -1.98 6.15 0.33
N LEU A 140 -3.13 6.59 -0.14
CA LEU A 140 -4.15 7.29 0.62
C LEU A 140 -5.43 6.45 0.66
N ALA A 141 -6.22 6.59 1.73
CA ALA A 141 -7.59 6.09 1.81
C ALA A 141 -8.43 7.02 2.68
N VAL A 142 -9.72 7.13 2.39
CA VAL A 142 -10.64 7.95 3.16
C VAL A 142 -11.64 7.07 3.88
N LEU A 143 -11.89 7.36 5.15
CA LEU A 143 -12.98 6.79 5.92
C LEU A 143 -13.93 7.93 6.33
N ASP A 144 -15.16 7.86 5.86
CA ASP A 144 -16.22 8.79 6.24
C ASP A 144 -17.13 8.11 7.29
N GLU A 145 -17.09 8.64 8.52
CA GLU A 145 -17.95 8.19 9.63
C GLU A 145 -19.15 9.15 9.85
N GLY A 146 -19.45 9.97 8.85
CA GLY A 146 -20.55 10.94 8.88
C GLY A 146 -20.15 12.27 9.52
N ASP A 147 -20.01 12.32 10.82
CA ASP A 147 -19.59 13.52 11.58
C ASP A 147 -18.07 13.69 11.65
N ARG A 148 -17.31 12.67 11.25
CA ARG A 148 -15.86 12.66 11.24
C ARG A 148 -15.33 12.02 9.97
N GLN A 149 -14.44 12.71 9.27
CA GLN A 149 -13.72 12.20 8.13
C GLN A 149 -12.27 11.95 8.50
N TRP A 150 -11.73 10.81 8.05
CA TRP A 150 -10.35 10.45 8.26
C TRP A 150 -9.64 10.25 6.93
N LEU A 151 -8.48 10.86 6.76
CA LEU A 151 -7.55 10.53 5.71
C LEU A 151 -6.47 9.62 6.28
N TYR A 152 -6.37 8.42 5.74
CA TYR A 152 -5.30 7.47 6.03
C TYR A 152 -4.20 7.65 5.01
N ALA A 153 -2.96 7.49 5.46
CA ALA A 153 -1.78 7.55 4.60
C ALA A 153 -0.78 6.46 4.97
N TYR A 154 -0.19 5.82 3.96
CA TYR A 154 0.94 4.93 4.12
C TYR A 154 2.21 5.66 3.74
N HIS A 155 3.22 5.61 4.57
CA HIS A 155 4.50 6.24 4.26
C HIS A 155 5.70 5.52 4.86
N GLY A 156 6.88 5.74 4.27
CA GLY A 156 8.15 5.37 4.86
C GLY A 156 8.56 6.36 5.94
N ALA A 157 8.86 5.86 7.14
CA ALA A 157 9.46 6.59 8.24
C ALA A 157 10.91 6.16 8.46
N ALA A 158 11.59 6.68 9.49
CA ALA A 158 13.01 6.40 9.71
C ALA A 158 13.32 4.91 9.95
N ALA A 159 12.44 4.18 10.65
CA ALA A 159 12.66 2.79 11.04
C ALA A 159 11.87 1.77 10.19
N ASP A 160 10.71 2.16 9.68
CA ASP A 160 9.73 1.28 9.08
C ASP A 160 8.89 2.00 8.02
N ASN A 161 8.01 1.24 7.36
CA ASN A 161 6.82 1.79 6.74
C ASN A 161 5.66 1.69 7.73
N ARG A 162 4.73 2.67 7.67
CA ARG A 162 3.59 2.73 8.57
C ARG A 162 2.34 3.31 7.95
N VAL A 163 1.21 3.08 8.59
CA VAL A 163 -0.05 3.72 8.32
C VAL A 163 -0.33 4.73 9.42
N VAL A 164 -0.65 5.94 9.03
CA VAL A 164 -1.16 7.01 9.91
C VAL A 164 -2.54 7.44 9.44
N ARG A 165 -3.28 8.16 10.28
CA ARG A 165 -4.51 8.82 9.89
C ARG A 165 -4.56 10.24 10.43
N VAL A 166 -5.32 11.07 9.74
CA VAL A 166 -5.50 12.48 10.08
C VAL A 166 -6.99 12.80 10.04
N PRO A 167 -7.56 13.41 11.09
CA PRO A 167 -8.93 13.87 11.01
C PRO A 167 -9.00 15.07 10.06
N LEU A 168 -9.93 15.02 9.12
CA LEU A 168 -10.26 16.12 8.23
C LEU A 168 -11.53 16.81 8.72
N THR A 169 -11.53 18.13 8.75
CA THR A 169 -12.69 18.94 9.08
C THR A 169 -13.01 19.88 7.92
N SER A 170 -14.22 19.80 7.40
CA SER A 170 -14.70 20.73 6.37
C SER A 170 -15.03 22.09 6.98
N SER A 171 -14.71 23.17 6.28
CA SER A 171 -15.07 24.56 6.61
C SER A 171 -15.36 25.34 5.33
N ASP A 172 -15.89 26.56 5.47
CA ASP A 172 -16.15 27.45 4.32
C ASP A 172 -14.86 27.78 3.51
N ASP A 173 -13.69 27.69 4.16
CA ASP A 173 -12.37 27.91 3.54
C ASP A 173 -11.75 26.61 2.97
N GLY A 174 -12.46 25.49 2.97
CA GLY A 174 -12.00 24.17 2.53
C GLY A 174 -11.69 23.23 3.70
N TRP A 175 -10.89 22.18 3.41
CA TRP A 175 -10.51 21.17 4.37
C TRP A 175 -9.41 21.65 5.33
N ARG A 176 -9.52 21.23 6.59
CA ARG A 176 -8.48 21.45 7.63
C ARG A 176 -7.88 20.13 8.02
N TRP A 177 -6.55 20.10 8.01
CA TRP A 177 -5.69 19.00 8.43
C TRP A 177 -5.53 19.02 9.95
N GLY A 178 -5.86 17.92 10.63
CA GLY A 178 -5.75 17.80 12.07
C GLY A 178 -4.44 17.15 12.54
N GLU A 179 -4.42 16.64 13.76
CA GLU A 179 -3.26 15.96 14.34
C GLU A 179 -3.09 14.57 13.72
N VAL A 180 -1.84 14.20 13.43
CA VAL A 180 -1.50 12.89 12.87
C VAL A 180 -1.53 11.83 13.96
N GLU A 181 -2.27 10.74 13.71
CA GLU A 181 -2.34 9.58 14.60
C GLU A 181 -1.71 8.35 13.93
N GLU A 182 -0.80 7.63 14.63
CA GLU A 182 -0.31 6.34 14.16
C GLU A 182 -1.43 5.30 14.26
N VAL A 183 -1.63 4.54 13.18
CA VAL A 183 -2.61 3.46 13.09
C VAL A 183 -1.92 2.11 13.16
N PHE A 184 -0.87 1.90 12.38
CA PHE A 184 -0.14 0.64 12.31
C PHE A 184 1.31 0.90 11.88
N SER A 185 2.27 0.28 12.56
CA SER A 185 3.71 0.46 12.32
C SER A 185 4.46 -0.87 12.30
N GLY A 186 5.78 -0.82 12.06
CA GLY A 186 6.63 -2.01 12.02
C GLY A 186 6.63 -2.77 10.69
N ILE A 187 6.03 -2.21 9.63
CA ILE A 187 6.11 -2.80 8.28
C ILE A 187 7.54 -2.62 7.75
N PRO A 188 8.21 -3.67 7.27
CA PRO A 188 9.58 -3.56 6.77
C PRO A 188 9.73 -2.48 5.68
N ARG A 189 10.80 -1.70 5.76
CA ARG A 189 11.13 -0.64 4.81
C ARG A 189 12.50 -0.89 4.18
N ALA A 190 12.59 -0.66 2.87
CA ALA A 190 13.85 -0.71 2.14
C ALA A 190 13.93 0.38 1.07
N ARG A 191 15.03 0.39 0.30
CA ARG A 191 15.18 1.30 -0.84
C ARG A 191 14.15 1.04 -1.93
N THR A 192 13.72 -0.21 -2.11
CA THR A 192 12.71 -0.66 -3.08
C THR A 192 11.76 -1.65 -2.44
N HIS A 193 10.65 -1.98 -3.11
CA HIS A 193 9.65 -2.95 -2.70
C HIS A 193 9.01 -2.58 -1.36
N ASN A 194 8.49 -1.37 -1.27
CA ASN A 194 7.81 -0.90 -0.07
C ASN A 194 6.29 -1.14 -0.10
N GLY A 195 5.74 -1.63 -1.21
CA GLY A 195 4.29 -1.75 -1.40
C GLY A 195 3.62 -0.38 -1.34
N GLY A 196 2.70 -0.21 -0.41
CA GLY A 196 2.18 1.10 -0.01
C GLY A 196 0.76 1.40 -0.45
N ARG A 197 0.09 0.54 -1.22
CA ARG A 197 -1.33 0.71 -1.50
C ARG A 197 -2.15 0.40 -0.26
N ILE A 198 -3.05 1.30 0.09
CA ILE A 198 -4.05 1.09 1.14
C ILE A 198 -5.44 1.39 0.59
N ALA A 199 -6.44 0.65 1.06
CA ALA A 199 -7.83 0.89 0.70
C ALA A 199 -8.77 0.28 1.74
N PHE A 200 -9.95 0.87 1.92
CA PHE A 200 -11.03 0.22 2.65
C PHE A 200 -11.77 -0.73 1.72
N GLY A 201 -11.89 -1.98 2.15
CA GLY A 201 -12.68 -2.98 1.44
C GLY A 201 -14.19 -2.78 1.66
N PRO A 202 -15.02 -3.53 0.91
CA PRO A 202 -16.48 -3.48 1.06
C PRO A 202 -16.97 -3.95 2.43
N ASP A 203 -16.12 -4.60 3.21
CA ASP A 203 -16.36 -5.00 4.60
C ASP A 203 -16.03 -3.90 5.63
N GLY A 204 -15.62 -2.72 5.18
CA GLY A 204 -15.26 -1.57 6.02
C GLY A 204 -13.92 -1.73 6.75
N LEU A 205 -13.10 -2.71 6.37
CA LEU A 205 -11.78 -2.94 6.95
C LEU A 205 -10.68 -2.36 6.07
N LEU A 206 -9.57 -1.99 6.69
CA LEU A 206 -8.42 -1.42 6.01
C LEU A 206 -7.51 -2.52 5.49
N TYR A 207 -7.30 -2.57 4.19
CA TYR A 207 -6.32 -3.43 3.53
C TYR A 207 -5.05 -2.65 3.23
N VAL A 208 -3.90 -3.27 3.53
CA VAL A 208 -2.58 -2.65 3.39
C VAL A 208 -1.68 -3.59 2.61
N ALA A 209 -1.28 -3.18 1.43
CA ALA A 209 -0.34 -3.92 0.60
C ALA A 209 1.10 -3.57 0.98
N THR A 210 1.91 -4.57 1.28
CA THR A 210 3.31 -4.41 1.65
C THR A 210 4.22 -5.03 0.59
N GLY A 211 5.45 -4.51 0.47
CA GLY A 211 6.49 -5.16 -0.30
C GLY A 211 7.35 -6.08 0.57
N ASP A 212 8.16 -6.92 -0.06
CA ASP A 212 9.13 -7.79 0.64
C ASP A 212 10.29 -7.00 1.27
N ALA A 213 10.39 -5.71 0.98
CA ALA A 213 11.46 -4.82 1.45
C ALA A 213 12.85 -5.42 1.22
N GLN A 214 13.05 -6.12 0.09
CA GLN A 214 14.28 -6.84 -0.29
C GLN A 214 14.63 -8.02 0.64
N ASN A 215 13.75 -8.40 1.55
CA ASN A 215 13.83 -9.62 2.35
C ASN A 215 12.85 -10.67 1.80
N VAL A 216 13.24 -11.32 0.72
CA VAL A 216 12.38 -12.26 -0.02
C VAL A 216 11.83 -13.39 0.85
N GLY A 217 12.57 -13.83 1.88
CA GLY A 217 12.13 -14.87 2.80
C GLY A 217 10.91 -14.46 3.65
N ALA A 218 10.76 -13.17 3.93
CA ALA A 218 9.63 -12.65 4.68
C ALA A 218 8.29 -12.92 3.99
N ALA A 219 8.27 -12.95 2.65
CA ALA A 219 7.04 -13.14 1.88
C ALA A 219 6.32 -14.47 2.22
N GLN A 220 7.05 -15.54 2.53
CA GLN A 220 6.49 -16.86 2.84
C GLN A 220 6.26 -17.09 4.36
N ASP A 221 6.73 -16.19 5.22
CA ASP A 221 6.57 -16.31 6.66
C ASP A 221 5.32 -15.54 7.13
N PRO A 222 4.25 -16.22 7.63
CA PRO A 222 3.03 -15.55 8.06
C PRO A 222 3.19 -14.68 9.31
N GLU A 223 4.30 -14.80 10.05
CA GLU A 223 4.59 -13.96 11.22
C GLU A 223 5.30 -12.65 10.87
N GLN A 224 5.73 -12.48 9.61
CA GLN A 224 6.37 -11.27 9.13
C GLN A 224 5.43 -10.43 8.27
N LEU A 225 5.64 -9.10 8.28
CA LEU A 225 4.75 -8.14 7.60
C LEU A 225 5.19 -7.80 6.17
N GLY A 226 6.37 -8.24 5.74
CA GLY A 226 6.86 -8.00 4.38
C GLY A 226 6.29 -8.98 3.36
N GLY A 227 5.95 -8.51 2.15
CA GLY A 227 5.40 -9.32 1.07
C GLY A 227 4.02 -9.89 1.38
N LYS A 228 3.12 -9.02 1.85
CA LYS A 228 1.78 -9.37 2.35
C LYS A 228 0.71 -8.42 1.82
N ILE A 229 -0.53 -8.87 1.87
CA ILE A 229 -1.67 -7.99 2.06
C ILE A 229 -2.12 -8.16 3.50
N LEU A 230 -2.17 -7.07 4.25
CA LEU A 230 -2.65 -7.04 5.63
C LEU A 230 -4.12 -6.61 5.64
N ARG A 231 -4.89 -7.05 6.65
CA ARG A 231 -6.28 -6.63 6.85
C ARG A 231 -6.46 -6.23 8.31
N LEU A 232 -6.84 -4.97 8.52
CA LEU A 232 -6.87 -4.30 9.80
C LEU A 232 -8.26 -3.70 10.05
N THR A 233 -8.60 -3.51 11.30
CA THR A 233 -9.68 -2.61 11.67
C THR A 233 -9.26 -1.15 11.42
N PRO A 234 -10.19 -0.18 11.33
CA PRO A 234 -9.84 1.23 11.14
C PRO A 234 -8.91 1.81 12.22
N ASP A 235 -8.89 1.21 13.41
CA ASP A 235 -8.00 1.59 14.51
C ASP A 235 -6.69 0.78 14.54
N GLY A 236 -6.36 0.03 13.46
CA GLY A 236 -5.06 -0.62 13.26
C GLY A 236 -4.90 -1.98 13.91
N ARG A 237 -5.93 -2.55 14.53
CA ARG A 237 -5.83 -3.91 15.07
C ARG A 237 -6.00 -4.96 13.96
N PRO A 238 -5.37 -6.14 14.09
CA PRO A 238 -5.69 -7.26 13.20
C PRO A 238 -7.20 -7.49 13.11
N ALA A 239 -7.72 -7.58 11.89
CA ALA A 239 -9.16 -7.74 11.69
C ALA A 239 -9.65 -9.12 12.18
N PRO A 240 -10.84 -9.20 12.78
CA PRO A 240 -11.44 -10.48 13.15
C PRO A 240 -11.59 -11.40 11.94
N GLY A 241 -11.26 -12.68 12.10
CA GLY A 241 -11.37 -13.68 11.04
C GLY A 241 -10.23 -13.66 10.02
N ASN A 242 -9.14 -12.96 10.29
CA ASN A 242 -7.92 -13.10 9.51
C ASN A 242 -7.39 -14.53 9.55
N PRO A 243 -6.95 -15.10 8.41
CA PRO A 243 -6.67 -16.52 8.27
C PRO A 243 -5.49 -17.03 9.12
N PHE A 244 -4.54 -16.13 9.48
CA PHE A 244 -3.35 -16.49 10.24
C PHE A 244 -3.41 -16.08 11.73
N GLY A 245 -4.54 -15.51 12.18
CA GLY A 245 -4.70 -15.06 13.56
C GLY A 245 -3.95 -13.78 13.93
N ASN A 246 -3.35 -13.12 12.94
CA ASN A 246 -2.63 -11.85 13.05
C ASN A 246 -3.10 -10.87 11.96
N ALA A 247 -2.30 -9.86 11.60
CA ALA A 247 -2.66 -8.85 10.60
C ALA A 247 -2.66 -9.38 9.15
N VAL A 248 -2.04 -10.52 8.88
CA VAL A 248 -1.85 -11.05 7.53
C VAL A 248 -3.16 -11.61 6.94
N TYR A 249 -3.52 -11.15 5.75
CA TYR A 249 -4.67 -11.63 4.97
C TYR A 249 -4.24 -12.58 3.85
N SER A 250 -3.17 -12.25 3.12
CA SER A 250 -2.54 -13.11 2.12
C SER A 250 -1.02 -12.97 2.17
N LEU A 251 -0.29 -13.93 1.62
CA LEU A 251 1.16 -13.99 1.68
C LEU A 251 1.78 -14.42 0.35
N GLY A 252 3.11 -14.38 0.26
CA GLY A 252 3.82 -14.78 -0.95
C GLY A 252 3.82 -13.70 -2.03
N HIS A 253 3.74 -12.44 -1.63
CA HIS A 253 3.82 -11.27 -2.50
C HIS A 253 5.23 -10.67 -2.53
N ARG A 254 5.59 -10.04 -3.65
CA ARG A 254 6.84 -9.31 -3.80
C ARG A 254 6.66 -7.80 -3.58
N ASN A 255 5.77 -7.15 -4.36
CA ASN A 255 5.59 -5.70 -4.27
C ASN A 255 4.24 -5.29 -4.86
N VAL A 256 3.18 -5.46 -4.10
CA VAL A 256 1.81 -5.09 -4.47
C VAL A 256 1.63 -3.58 -4.42
N GLN A 257 1.12 -2.96 -5.51
CA GLN A 257 0.89 -1.51 -5.58
C GLN A 257 -0.52 -1.10 -6.02
N GLY A 258 -1.40 -2.05 -6.31
CA GLY A 258 -2.80 -1.77 -6.60
C GLY A 258 -3.72 -2.73 -5.87
N LEU A 259 -4.86 -2.22 -5.38
CA LEU A 259 -5.96 -2.96 -4.77
C LEU A 259 -7.29 -2.43 -5.29
N ALA A 260 -8.18 -3.32 -5.70
CA ALA A 260 -9.54 -2.96 -6.08
C ALA A 260 -10.51 -4.10 -5.79
N TRP A 261 -11.81 -3.79 -5.75
CA TRP A 261 -12.88 -4.79 -5.61
C TRP A 261 -13.90 -4.61 -6.72
N THR A 262 -14.27 -5.70 -7.36
CA THR A 262 -15.45 -5.75 -8.22
C THR A 262 -16.73 -5.76 -7.38
N ALA A 263 -17.86 -5.44 -8.00
CA ALA A 263 -19.15 -5.28 -7.30
C ALA A 263 -19.64 -6.54 -6.56
N ASP A 264 -19.17 -7.71 -6.96
CA ASP A 264 -19.43 -9.00 -6.33
C ASP A 264 -18.56 -9.25 -5.07
N GLY A 265 -17.68 -8.31 -4.72
CA GLY A 265 -16.77 -8.39 -3.58
C GLY A 265 -15.44 -9.11 -3.87
N THR A 266 -15.19 -9.53 -5.11
CA THR A 266 -13.90 -10.13 -5.49
C THR A 266 -12.79 -9.08 -5.41
N MET A 267 -11.72 -9.41 -4.69
CA MET A 267 -10.56 -8.55 -4.51
C MET A 267 -9.50 -8.83 -5.59
N TRP A 268 -8.94 -7.76 -6.11
CA TRP A 268 -7.88 -7.76 -7.12
C TRP A 268 -6.67 -7.02 -6.62
N ALA A 269 -5.48 -7.50 -7.02
CA ALA A 269 -4.21 -6.83 -6.73
C ALA A 269 -3.29 -6.87 -7.95
N SER A 270 -2.61 -5.76 -8.20
CA SER A 270 -1.52 -5.66 -9.16
C SER A 270 -0.18 -5.73 -8.46
N GLU A 271 0.76 -6.45 -9.05
CA GLU A 271 2.03 -6.76 -8.41
C GLU A 271 3.21 -6.70 -9.38
N PHE A 272 4.31 -6.06 -8.94
CA PHE A 272 5.56 -6.07 -9.66
C PHE A 272 6.31 -7.38 -9.49
N GLY A 273 6.64 -8.01 -10.60
CA GLY A 273 7.59 -9.09 -10.64
C GLY A 273 9.04 -8.63 -10.52
N GLN A 274 9.97 -9.58 -10.56
CA GLN A 274 11.39 -9.28 -10.46
C GLN A 274 12.07 -9.23 -11.83
N ASN A 275 11.99 -10.31 -12.58
CA ASN A 275 12.70 -10.45 -13.84
C ASN A 275 11.84 -10.95 -14.98
N SER A 276 10.75 -11.67 -14.69
CA SER A 276 9.96 -12.39 -15.68
C SER A 276 8.58 -11.79 -15.83
N TRP A 277 7.79 -11.78 -14.76
CA TRP A 277 6.37 -11.53 -14.86
C TRP A 277 5.86 -10.55 -13.82
N ASP A 278 5.26 -9.47 -14.30
CA ASP A 278 4.32 -8.64 -13.53
C ASP A 278 2.95 -9.30 -13.56
N GLU A 279 2.10 -9.06 -12.54
CA GLU A 279 0.92 -9.88 -12.29
C GLU A 279 -0.33 -9.04 -11.98
N LEU A 280 -1.49 -9.57 -12.42
CA LEU A 280 -2.79 -9.26 -11.84
C LEU A 280 -3.30 -10.50 -11.11
N ASN A 281 -3.54 -10.37 -9.83
CA ASN A 281 -3.95 -11.43 -8.93
C ASN A 281 -5.39 -11.26 -8.45
N ARG A 282 -6.17 -12.36 -8.42
CA ARG A 282 -7.38 -12.45 -7.62
C ARG A 282 -7.00 -12.86 -6.20
N ILE A 283 -7.40 -12.07 -5.22
CA ILE A 283 -6.94 -12.25 -3.84
C ILE A 283 -7.96 -13.01 -3.00
N ASP A 284 -7.52 -14.15 -2.46
CA ASP A 284 -8.27 -14.98 -1.52
C ASP A 284 -7.67 -14.89 -0.11
N ALA A 285 -8.52 -14.94 0.92
CA ALA A 285 -8.08 -15.01 2.31
C ALA A 285 -7.21 -16.26 2.53
N GLY A 286 -6.02 -16.08 3.10
CA GLY A 286 -5.04 -17.16 3.34
C GLY A 286 -4.32 -17.63 2.08
N GLY A 287 -4.54 -17.01 0.93
CA GLY A 287 -3.86 -17.33 -0.32
C GLY A 287 -2.34 -17.11 -0.24
N ASN A 288 -1.57 -18.02 -0.86
CA ASN A 288 -0.13 -17.88 -1.06
C ASN A 288 0.15 -17.66 -2.56
N TYR A 289 0.75 -16.51 -2.91
CA TYR A 289 0.97 -16.06 -4.28
C TYR A 289 2.38 -16.41 -4.82
N GLY A 290 3.12 -17.24 -4.09
CA GLY A 290 4.29 -17.97 -4.58
C GLY A 290 5.63 -17.28 -4.43
N TRP A 291 5.72 -15.97 -4.36
CA TRP A 291 7.01 -15.27 -4.20
C TRP A 291 7.75 -15.69 -2.91
N PRO A 292 9.06 -15.98 -2.92
CA PRO A 292 9.99 -15.94 -4.06
C PRO A 292 10.16 -17.30 -4.77
N ALA A 293 9.40 -18.31 -4.43
CA ALA A 293 9.53 -19.65 -5.02
C ALA A 293 9.05 -19.68 -6.48
N VAL A 294 8.08 -18.82 -6.82
CA VAL A 294 7.49 -18.69 -8.15
C VAL A 294 7.34 -17.21 -8.50
N GLU A 295 7.39 -16.91 -9.78
CA GLU A 295 7.06 -15.63 -10.42
C GLU A 295 6.21 -15.96 -11.66
N GLY A 296 4.98 -15.45 -11.73
CA GLY A 296 4.01 -15.80 -12.75
C GLY A 296 3.29 -17.12 -12.48
N LEU A 297 2.87 -17.80 -13.55
CA LEU A 297 2.10 -19.04 -13.49
C LEU A 297 2.95 -20.20 -12.95
N ALA A 298 2.60 -20.71 -11.79
CA ALA A 298 3.25 -21.83 -11.14
C ALA A 298 2.72 -23.19 -11.66
N GLY A 299 1.40 -23.27 -11.87
CA GLY A 299 0.72 -24.54 -12.10
C GLY A 299 0.87 -25.51 -10.93
N ASP A 300 1.02 -24.99 -9.70
CA ASP A 300 1.29 -25.74 -8.47
C ASP A 300 0.22 -25.38 -7.43
N GLU A 301 -0.54 -26.36 -6.97
CA GLU A 301 -1.67 -26.18 -6.03
C GLU A 301 -1.29 -25.53 -4.69
N ARG A 302 0.00 -25.47 -4.35
CA ARG A 302 0.49 -24.76 -3.16
C ARG A 302 0.36 -23.24 -3.30
N PHE A 303 0.29 -22.74 -4.52
CA PHE A 303 0.26 -21.33 -4.84
C PHE A 303 -0.98 -20.96 -5.63
N ARG A 304 -1.36 -19.69 -5.55
CA ARG A 304 -2.40 -19.10 -6.38
C ARG A 304 -1.75 -18.50 -7.63
N ASP A 305 -2.10 -19.03 -8.77
CA ASP A 305 -1.64 -18.47 -10.04
C ASP A 305 -2.28 -17.09 -10.29
N PRO A 306 -1.55 -16.13 -10.86
CA PRO A 306 -2.11 -14.87 -11.34
C PRO A 306 -3.13 -15.12 -12.46
N VAL A 307 -4.11 -14.21 -12.57
CA VAL A 307 -5.12 -14.29 -13.64
C VAL A 307 -4.63 -13.72 -14.96
N ALA A 308 -3.62 -12.83 -14.91
CA ALA A 308 -2.93 -12.31 -16.09
C ALA A 308 -1.48 -11.95 -15.72
N VAL A 309 -0.58 -12.09 -16.69
CA VAL A 309 0.86 -11.79 -16.53
C VAL A 309 1.36 -10.95 -17.69
N TRP A 310 2.35 -10.12 -17.42
CA TRP A 310 3.07 -9.30 -18.41
C TRP A 310 4.56 -9.45 -18.22
N PRO A 311 5.36 -9.44 -19.30
CA PRO A 311 6.81 -9.26 -19.15
C PRO A 311 7.11 -7.98 -18.36
N THR A 312 8.06 -8.02 -17.42
CA THR A 312 8.40 -6.87 -16.55
C THR A 312 8.86 -5.63 -17.32
N ALA A 313 9.23 -5.79 -18.61
CA ALA A 313 9.54 -4.69 -19.51
C ALA A 313 8.29 -3.95 -20.01
N GLU A 314 7.10 -4.56 -19.93
CA GLU A 314 5.88 -4.07 -20.57
C GLU A 314 4.87 -3.45 -19.62
N ALA A 315 4.94 -3.76 -18.31
CA ALA A 315 3.95 -3.26 -17.37
C ALA A 315 4.55 -2.39 -16.25
N SER A 316 5.19 -2.97 -15.25
CA SER A 316 5.42 -2.33 -13.95
C SER A 316 4.09 -1.80 -13.39
N PRO A 317 3.13 -2.70 -13.07
CA PRO A 317 1.75 -2.34 -12.76
C PRO A 317 1.66 -1.64 -11.42
N SER A 318 0.83 -0.59 -11.33
CA SER A 318 0.65 0.15 -10.09
C SER A 318 -0.84 0.21 -9.71
N GLY A 319 -1.43 1.38 -9.53
CA GLY A 319 -2.82 1.47 -9.12
C GLY A 319 -3.80 0.77 -10.08
N ILE A 320 -4.85 0.21 -9.53
CA ILE A 320 -5.93 -0.42 -10.28
C ILE A 320 -7.30 0.09 -9.82
N ALA A 321 -8.24 0.14 -10.74
CA ALA A 321 -9.65 0.44 -10.46
C ALA A 321 -10.53 -0.65 -11.05
N ALA A 322 -11.65 -0.98 -10.39
CA ALA A 322 -12.65 -1.88 -10.93
C ALA A 322 -13.94 -1.11 -11.25
N VAL A 323 -14.46 -1.29 -12.46
CA VAL A 323 -15.76 -0.75 -12.89
C VAL A 323 -16.53 -1.85 -13.60
N GLY A 324 -17.65 -2.26 -13.01
CA GLY A 324 -18.40 -3.42 -13.49
C GLY A 324 -17.54 -4.68 -13.44
N GLU A 325 -17.41 -5.33 -14.60
CA GLU A 325 -16.64 -6.55 -14.83
C GLU A 325 -15.28 -6.25 -15.51
N THR A 326 -14.78 -5.02 -15.37
CA THR A 326 -13.50 -4.60 -15.93
C THR A 326 -12.58 -4.08 -14.86
N VAL A 327 -11.37 -4.61 -14.76
CA VAL A 327 -10.26 -4.04 -13.99
C VAL A 327 -9.40 -3.19 -14.93
N PHE A 328 -9.21 -1.92 -14.55
CA PHE A 328 -8.30 -1.00 -15.21
C PHE A 328 -6.98 -0.98 -14.46
N MET A 329 -5.86 -1.24 -15.15
CA MET A 329 -4.53 -1.36 -14.54
C MET A 329 -3.57 -0.38 -15.18
N THR A 330 -2.98 0.49 -14.35
CA THR A 330 -1.95 1.43 -14.78
C THR A 330 -0.58 0.77 -14.88
N GLY A 331 0.22 1.17 -15.86
CA GLY A 331 1.60 0.74 -16.04
C GLY A 331 2.59 1.88 -16.00
N LEU A 332 3.60 1.75 -15.15
CA LEU A 332 4.67 2.73 -15.04
C LEU A 332 5.67 2.60 -16.18
N ARG A 333 6.29 1.45 -16.35
CA ARG A 333 7.20 1.19 -17.47
C ARG A 333 6.45 1.03 -18.78
N GLY A 334 5.27 0.41 -18.71
CA GLY A 334 4.43 0.21 -19.88
C GLY A 334 3.81 1.49 -20.44
N GLU A 335 3.75 2.56 -19.64
CA GLU A 335 3.23 3.88 -20.03
C GLU A 335 1.82 3.81 -20.63
N ARG A 336 0.96 2.94 -20.08
CA ARG A 336 -0.39 2.70 -20.58
C ARG A 336 -1.36 2.27 -19.48
N LEU A 337 -2.63 2.34 -19.83
CA LEU A 337 -3.73 1.79 -19.05
C LEU A 337 -4.29 0.58 -19.79
N TRP A 338 -4.37 -0.56 -19.12
CA TRP A 338 -5.05 -1.75 -19.62
C TRP A 338 -6.47 -1.82 -19.07
N ALA A 339 -7.39 -2.37 -19.86
CA ALA A 339 -8.67 -2.88 -19.42
C ALA A 339 -8.62 -4.41 -19.49
N ILE A 340 -8.91 -5.07 -18.39
CA ILE A 340 -8.94 -6.51 -18.25
C ILE A 340 -10.36 -6.90 -17.85
N ASP A 341 -11.07 -7.63 -18.73
CA ASP A 341 -12.40 -8.11 -18.41
C ASP A 341 -12.29 -9.31 -17.46
N VAL A 342 -12.92 -9.19 -16.30
CA VAL A 342 -12.90 -10.19 -15.24
C VAL A 342 -14.32 -10.69 -15.01
N SER A 343 -14.50 -12.02 -15.05
CA SER A 343 -15.78 -12.63 -14.69
C SER A 343 -15.64 -13.33 -13.34
N ALA A 344 -16.59 -13.08 -12.46
CA ALA A 344 -16.62 -13.73 -11.15
C ALA A 344 -16.85 -15.26 -11.24
N ALA A 345 -17.54 -15.71 -12.26
CA ALA A 345 -17.96 -17.09 -12.40
C ALA A 345 -16.86 -18.02 -12.93
N ASP A 346 -15.97 -17.48 -13.76
CA ASP A 346 -14.90 -18.25 -14.38
C ASP A 346 -13.56 -17.59 -14.12
N ALA A 347 -12.55 -18.36 -13.76
CA ALA A 347 -11.17 -17.89 -13.67
C ALA A 347 -10.59 -17.45 -15.03
N ALA A 348 -11.41 -17.43 -16.07
CA ALA A 348 -11.06 -16.98 -17.40
C ALA A 348 -11.15 -15.44 -17.45
N VAL A 349 -10.00 -14.82 -17.55
CA VAL A 349 -9.85 -13.39 -17.79
C VAL A 349 -9.68 -13.18 -19.29
N GLY A 350 -10.36 -12.17 -19.85
CA GLY A 350 -10.16 -11.77 -21.24
C GLY A 350 -8.73 -11.28 -21.48
N GLU A 351 -8.27 -11.30 -22.71
CA GLU A 351 -6.98 -10.72 -23.10
C GLU A 351 -6.93 -9.24 -22.65
N PRO A 352 -5.87 -8.80 -21.94
CA PRO A 352 -5.70 -7.40 -21.58
C PRO A 352 -5.65 -6.49 -22.81
N VAL A 353 -6.45 -5.43 -22.80
CA VAL A 353 -6.55 -4.47 -23.92
C VAL A 353 -5.98 -3.13 -23.48
N VAL A 354 -5.07 -2.54 -24.27
CA VAL A 354 -4.61 -1.16 -24.05
C VAL A 354 -5.74 -0.19 -24.41
N VAL A 355 -6.14 0.65 -23.45
CA VAL A 355 -7.27 1.58 -23.61
C VAL A 355 -6.87 3.05 -23.45
N LEU A 356 -5.67 3.34 -22.97
CA LEU A 356 -5.09 4.69 -22.89
C LEU A 356 -3.55 4.59 -22.94
N ASP A 357 -2.92 5.43 -23.72
CA ASP A 357 -1.47 5.61 -23.79
C ASP A 357 -1.12 7.08 -24.11
N GLY A 358 0.18 7.36 -24.33
CA GLY A 358 0.64 8.68 -24.75
C GLY A 358 0.81 9.72 -23.64
N TYR A 359 0.53 9.36 -22.38
CA TYR A 359 0.71 10.24 -21.22
C TYR A 359 1.97 9.92 -20.39
N GLY A 360 2.83 9.00 -20.88
CA GLY A 360 3.98 8.50 -20.14
C GLY A 360 3.57 7.53 -19.04
N ARG A 361 4.30 7.54 -17.93
CA ARG A 361 4.13 6.62 -16.79
C ARG A 361 2.80 6.89 -16.09
N LEU A 362 1.96 5.85 -15.96
CA LEU A 362 0.70 5.92 -15.23
C LEU A 362 0.84 5.24 -13.87
N ARG A 363 0.47 5.98 -12.80
CA ARG A 363 0.71 5.56 -11.42
C ARG A 363 -0.52 5.03 -10.72
N ASP A 364 -1.67 5.69 -10.88
CA ASP A 364 -2.87 5.33 -10.14
C ASP A 364 -4.11 5.48 -11.03
N ALA A 365 -5.11 4.67 -10.76
CA ALA A 365 -6.43 4.76 -11.35
C ALA A 365 -7.49 4.55 -10.26
N VAL A 366 -8.49 5.43 -10.22
CA VAL A 366 -9.59 5.38 -9.27
C VAL A 366 -10.90 5.57 -10.01
N ALA A 367 -11.88 4.71 -9.76
CA ALA A 367 -13.23 4.84 -10.31
C ALA A 367 -13.95 6.05 -9.72
N THR A 368 -14.58 6.86 -10.57
CA THR A 368 -15.32 8.05 -10.16
C THR A 368 -16.82 7.75 -10.04
N GLY A 369 -17.52 8.56 -9.21
CA GLY A 369 -18.94 8.38 -8.98
C GLY A 369 -19.84 8.59 -10.21
N ASP A 370 -19.32 9.26 -11.24
CA ASP A 370 -19.98 9.51 -12.52
C ASP A 370 -19.71 8.42 -13.59
N GLY A 371 -19.01 7.36 -13.22
CA GLY A 371 -18.74 6.21 -14.09
C GLY A 371 -17.51 6.38 -15.00
N GLY A 372 -16.60 7.28 -14.65
CA GLY A 372 -15.29 7.44 -15.29
C GLY A 372 -14.14 6.93 -14.42
N LEU A 373 -12.91 7.34 -14.78
CA LEU A 373 -11.71 7.15 -13.96
C LEU A 373 -10.99 8.48 -13.77
N TRP A 374 -10.37 8.62 -12.61
CA TRP A 374 -9.19 9.48 -12.45
C TRP A 374 -7.95 8.64 -12.69
N VAL A 375 -7.05 9.15 -13.54
CA VAL A 375 -5.76 8.50 -13.82
C VAL A 375 -4.65 9.49 -13.53
N LEU A 376 -3.69 9.04 -12.73
CA LEU A 376 -2.56 9.84 -12.28
C LEU A 376 -1.30 9.48 -13.06
N THR A 377 -0.61 10.46 -13.65
CA THR A 377 0.71 10.24 -14.25
C THR A 377 1.82 10.26 -13.21
N ASN A 378 3.04 9.85 -13.55
CA ASN A 378 4.18 9.84 -12.66
C ASN A 378 5.50 9.95 -13.43
N ASN A 379 5.62 10.98 -14.23
CA ASN A 379 6.77 11.24 -15.09
C ASN A 379 7.90 11.93 -14.33
N THR A 380 7.60 12.63 -13.23
CA THR A 380 8.56 13.38 -12.41
C THR A 380 9.21 12.56 -11.29
N ASP A 381 9.00 11.24 -11.23
CA ASP A 381 9.51 10.33 -10.17
C ASP A 381 11.01 10.00 -10.29
N GLY A 382 11.70 10.61 -11.27
CA GLY A 382 13.13 10.37 -11.56
C GLY A 382 13.39 9.14 -12.45
N ARG A 383 12.34 8.49 -12.98
CA ARG A 383 12.41 7.35 -13.90
C ARG A 383 11.64 7.57 -15.20
N GLY A 384 10.88 8.65 -15.31
CA GLY A 384 10.13 9.07 -16.48
C GLY A 384 10.82 10.20 -17.23
N ASP A 385 10.22 10.56 -18.35
CA ASP A 385 10.60 11.72 -19.18
C ASP A 385 9.54 12.82 -19.02
N PRO A 386 9.67 13.71 -18.01
CA PRO A 386 8.65 14.71 -17.71
C PRO A 386 8.51 15.73 -18.83
N ARG A 387 7.26 16.10 -19.11
CA ARG A 387 6.88 17.16 -20.05
C ARG A 387 6.49 18.41 -19.29
N GLU A 388 6.36 19.53 -19.99
CA GLU A 388 5.83 20.76 -19.41
C GLU A 388 4.42 20.53 -18.87
N GLY A 389 4.20 20.85 -17.59
CA GLY A 389 2.94 20.67 -16.89
C GLY A 389 2.76 19.30 -16.20
N ASP A 390 3.70 18.34 -16.36
CA ASP A 390 3.66 17.08 -15.62
C ASP A 390 3.89 17.30 -14.10
N ASP A 391 3.39 16.43 -13.25
CA ASP A 391 2.51 15.31 -13.53
C ASP A 391 1.04 15.75 -13.54
N LEU A 392 0.22 14.95 -14.21
CA LEU A 392 -1.19 15.27 -14.48
C LEU A 392 -2.12 14.35 -13.67
N LEU A 393 -3.26 14.91 -13.28
CA LEU A 393 -4.46 14.15 -12.95
C LEU A 393 -5.42 14.25 -14.14
N LEU A 394 -5.75 13.09 -14.73
CA LEU A 394 -6.60 12.97 -15.89
C LEU A 394 -8.02 12.55 -15.49
N GLN A 395 -9.04 13.17 -16.11
CA GLN A 395 -10.39 12.62 -16.21
C GLN A 395 -10.45 11.71 -17.44
N VAL A 396 -10.82 10.46 -17.24
CA VAL A 396 -10.89 9.44 -18.29
C VAL A 396 -12.33 8.93 -18.36
N PRO A 397 -13.12 9.37 -19.34
CA PRO A 397 -14.50 8.91 -19.50
C PRO A 397 -14.56 7.43 -19.89
N LEU A 398 -15.53 6.71 -19.33
CA LEU A 398 -15.79 5.32 -19.67
C LEU A 398 -17.16 5.16 -20.33
N GLY A 399 -17.24 4.21 -21.25
CA GLY A 399 -18.48 3.75 -21.85
C GLY A 399 -18.65 2.24 -21.69
N ARG A 400 -19.86 1.81 -21.42
CA ARG A 400 -20.22 0.39 -21.40
C ARG A 400 -20.24 -0.17 -22.82
N ILE A 401 -19.69 -1.36 -23.03
CA ILE A 401 -19.59 -1.99 -24.37
C ILE A 401 -20.54 -3.15 -24.56
N ASP A 402 -21.31 -3.57 -23.53
CA ASP A 402 -22.33 -4.64 -23.58
C ASP A 402 -23.44 -4.44 -22.55
#